data_826f881c11c25e1ef7c244ba225087e9
#
_entry.id   826f881c11c25e1ef7c244ba225087e9
#
_cell.length_a   1.000
_cell.length_b   1.000
_cell.length_c   1.000
_cell.angle_alpha   90.00
_cell.angle_beta   90.00
_cell.angle_gamma   90.00
#
_symmetry.space_group_name_H-M   'P 1'
#
loop_
_entity.id
_entity.type
_entity.pdbx_description
1 polymer ?
#
loop_
_entity_poly.entity_id
_entity_poly.type
_entity_poly.pdbx_seq_one_letter_code
_entity_poly.pdbx_strand_id
1 'polypeptide(L)'
;MDENVKKRNEVLAQTVINGLQSRNMSGYYAEDKEAALKQALELIDEESTIAMGGCHSAQEIGLVEVLKEGNYNYIDRSKMTPREGLLASYDADVFLSSANAMTSDGILVNIDGNSNRVSCIAQGPKKVIFIVGMNKVCSDLDLSLIHISEPTRPISIS
;
A
#
# COMPACT_ATOMS: atom_id res chain seq x y z
N MET A 1 -4.22 2.92 23.26
CA MET A 1 -5.01 3.86 22.42
C MET A 1 -6.37 4.07 23.06
N ASP A 2 -6.81 5.33 23.11
CA ASP A 2 -8.12 5.69 23.66
C ASP A 2 -9.25 5.02 22.87
N GLU A 3 -10.26 4.46 23.56
CA GLU A 3 -11.42 3.79 22.95
C GLU A 3 -12.18 4.70 21.97
N ASN A 4 -12.25 5.99 22.25
CA ASN A 4 -12.88 6.96 21.37
C ASN A 4 -12.12 7.12 20.04
N VAL A 5 -10.79 7.06 20.07
CA VAL A 5 -9.94 7.11 18.88
C VAL A 5 -10.10 5.83 18.07
N LYS A 6 -10.13 4.67 18.72
CA LYS A 6 -10.38 3.37 18.05
C LYS A 6 -11.72 3.38 17.32
N LYS A 7 -12.78 3.76 18.02
CA LYS A 7 -14.13 3.81 17.44
C LYS A 7 -14.23 4.78 16.27
N ARG A 8 -13.60 5.94 16.38
CA ARG A 8 -13.52 6.91 15.28
C ARG A 8 -12.81 6.31 14.07
N ASN A 9 -11.69 5.63 14.28
CA ASN A 9 -10.94 4.98 13.21
C ASN A 9 -11.73 3.86 12.55
N GLU A 10 -12.46 3.06 13.31
CA GLU A 10 -13.34 2.02 12.78
C GLU A 10 -14.44 2.59 11.87
N VAL A 11 -15.09 3.66 12.31
CA VAL A 11 -16.14 4.34 11.52
C VAL A 11 -15.56 4.93 10.24
N LEU A 12 -14.42 5.62 10.35
CA LEU A 12 -13.75 6.19 9.18
C LEU A 12 -13.28 5.09 8.23
N ALA A 13 -12.71 4.02 8.74
CA ALA A 13 -12.28 2.88 7.95
C ALA A 13 -13.46 2.23 7.20
N GLN A 14 -14.61 2.08 7.85
CA GLN A 14 -15.80 1.55 7.18
C GLN A 14 -16.28 2.45 6.04
N THR A 15 -16.21 3.76 6.22
CA THR A 15 -16.53 4.73 5.16
C THR A 15 -15.58 4.57 3.97
N VAL A 16 -14.30 4.46 4.23
CA VAL A 16 -13.28 4.22 3.18
C VAL A 16 -13.52 2.89 2.47
N ILE A 17 -13.76 1.82 3.21
CA ILE A 17 -14.04 0.48 2.66
C ILE A 17 -15.26 0.53 1.72
N ASN A 18 -16.33 1.20 2.12
CA ASN A 18 -17.51 1.36 1.28
C ASN A 18 -17.16 2.11 -0.03
N GLY A 19 -16.34 3.15 0.05
CA GLY A 19 -15.83 3.86 -1.12
C GLY A 19 -14.98 2.99 -2.03
N LEU A 20 -14.07 2.20 -1.48
CA LEU A 20 -13.25 1.24 -2.23
C LEU A 20 -14.11 0.20 -2.93
N GLN A 21 -15.09 -0.37 -2.24
CA GLN A 21 -16.00 -1.37 -2.80
C GLN A 21 -16.84 -0.79 -3.96
N SER A 22 -17.27 0.46 -3.87
CA SER A 22 -17.98 1.14 -4.96
C SER A 22 -17.12 1.32 -6.22
N ARG A 23 -15.79 1.20 -6.08
CA ARG A 23 -14.79 1.29 -7.15
C ARG A 23 -14.20 -0.07 -7.52
N ASN A 24 -14.87 -1.17 -7.18
CA ASN A 24 -14.44 -2.55 -7.42
C ASN A 24 -13.10 -2.92 -6.75
N MET A 25 -12.80 -2.31 -5.62
CA MET A 25 -11.65 -2.66 -4.78
C MET A 25 -12.13 -3.25 -3.46
N SER A 26 -11.43 -4.26 -2.97
CA SER A 26 -11.68 -4.82 -1.64
C SER A 26 -10.95 -4.00 -0.59
N GLY A 27 -11.60 -3.73 0.52
CA GLY A 27 -11.00 -2.99 1.63
C GLY A 27 -11.09 -3.77 2.94
N TYR A 28 -10.04 -3.65 3.76
CA TYR A 28 -9.92 -4.32 5.05
C TYR A 28 -9.38 -3.33 6.07
N TYR A 29 -9.92 -3.39 7.27
CA TYR A 29 -9.42 -2.60 8.39
C TYR A 29 -8.67 -3.48 9.38
N ALA A 30 -7.48 -3.02 9.77
CA ALA A 30 -6.69 -3.64 10.82
C ALA A 30 -6.48 -2.61 11.95
N GLU A 31 -6.81 -2.99 13.17
CA GLU A 31 -6.73 -2.08 14.32
C GLU A 31 -5.29 -1.86 14.81
N ASP A 32 -4.39 -2.79 14.52
CA ASP A 32 -2.99 -2.75 14.90
C ASP A 32 -2.09 -3.43 13.86
N LYS A 33 -0.78 -3.37 14.09
CA LYS A 33 0.23 -3.94 13.18
C LYS A 33 0.12 -5.46 13.05
N GLU A 34 -0.21 -6.15 14.12
CA GLU A 34 -0.35 -7.60 14.14
C GLU A 34 -1.55 -8.06 13.31
N ALA A 35 -2.68 -7.39 13.47
CA ALA A 35 -3.88 -7.63 12.66
C ALA A 35 -3.62 -7.31 11.18
N ALA A 36 -2.88 -6.25 10.88
CA ALA A 36 -2.51 -5.87 9.52
C ALA A 36 -1.62 -6.92 8.86
N LEU A 37 -0.63 -7.45 9.57
CA LEU A 37 0.23 -8.52 9.08
C LEU A 37 -0.58 -9.78 8.76
N LYS A 38 -1.44 -10.20 9.66
CA LYS A 38 -2.31 -11.36 9.48
C LYS A 38 -3.20 -11.20 8.25
N GLN A 39 -3.85 -10.05 8.12
CA GLN A 39 -4.73 -9.76 6.99
C GLN A 39 -3.97 -9.73 5.65
N ALA A 40 -2.77 -9.14 5.62
CA ALA A 40 -1.94 -9.13 4.43
C ALA A 40 -1.54 -10.55 4.00
N LEU A 41 -1.15 -11.40 4.94
CA LEU A 41 -0.77 -12.79 4.66
C LEU A 41 -1.95 -13.63 4.15
N GLU A 42 -3.17 -13.36 4.60
CA GLU A 42 -4.37 -14.03 4.08
C GLU A 42 -4.64 -13.67 2.60
N LEU A 43 -4.18 -12.51 2.12
CA LEU A 43 -4.35 -12.06 0.75
C LEU A 43 -3.24 -12.55 -0.20
N ILE A 44 -2.16 -13.11 0.34
CA ILE A 44 -0.98 -13.53 -0.43
C ILE A 44 -0.91 -15.06 -0.40
N ASP A 45 -1.03 -15.67 -1.57
CA ASP A 45 -0.89 -17.11 -1.70
C ASP A 45 0.58 -17.54 -1.55
N GLU A 46 0.81 -18.71 -0.95
CA GLU A 46 2.14 -19.30 -0.91
C GLU A 46 2.70 -19.52 -2.32
N GLU A 47 4.02 -19.52 -2.43
CA GLU A 47 4.76 -19.65 -3.70
C GLU A 47 4.57 -18.46 -4.67
N SER A 48 3.78 -17.44 -4.32
CA SER A 48 3.62 -16.24 -5.13
C SER A 48 4.94 -15.49 -5.28
N THR A 49 5.13 -14.89 -6.45
CA THR A 49 6.20 -13.91 -6.67
C THR A 49 5.73 -12.54 -6.21
N ILE A 50 6.47 -11.93 -5.29
CA ILE A 50 6.07 -10.69 -4.63
C ILE A 50 7.11 -9.62 -4.89
N ALA A 51 6.67 -8.52 -5.46
CA ALA A 51 7.46 -7.30 -5.60
C ALA A 51 6.91 -6.20 -4.69
N MET A 52 7.75 -5.24 -4.36
CA MET A 52 7.37 -4.11 -3.52
C MET A 52 7.91 -2.81 -4.09
N GLY A 53 7.05 -1.82 -4.23
CA GLY A 53 7.44 -0.41 -4.33
C GLY A 53 7.80 0.12 -2.94
N GLY A 54 8.29 1.33 -2.82
CA GLY A 54 8.62 1.91 -1.51
C GLY A 54 7.42 1.92 -0.56
N CYS A 55 7.28 0.87 0.24
CA CYS A 55 6.17 0.67 1.16
C CYS A 55 6.67 0.50 2.59
N HIS A 56 6.87 1.61 3.30
CA HIS A 56 7.28 1.59 4.70
C HIS A 56 6.28 0.86 5.60
N SER A 57 5.00 0.98 5.30
CA SER A 57 3.96 0.31 6.07
C SER A 57 4.10 -1.22 6.08
N ALA A 58 4.53 -1.82 4.96
CA ALA A 58 4.80 -3.25 4.90
C ALA A 58 5.99 -3.65 5.79
N GLN A 59 7.01 -2.80 5.86
CA GLN A 59 8.17 -3.01 6.74
C GLN A 59 7.78 -2.87 8.21
N GLU A 60 7.01 -1.84 8.54
CA GLU A 60 6.58 -1.57 9.91
C GLU A 60 5.72 -2.69 10.52
N ILE A 61 4.91 -3.37 9.73
CA ILE A 61 4.10 -4.51 10.21
C ILE A 61 4.85 -5.84 10.21
N GLY A 62 6.12 -5.87 9.78
CA GLY A 62 6.93 -7.09 9.72
C GLY A 62 6.64 -8.00 8.53
N LEU A 63 5.90 -7.53 7.53
CA LEU A 63 5.51 -8.35 6.37
C LEU A 63 6.70 -8.74 5.52
N VAL A 64 7.66 -7.84 5.32
CA VAL A 64 8.83 -8.08 4.46
C VAL A 64 9.68 -9.23 5.01
N GLU A 65 9.92 -9.26 6.32
CA GLU A 65 10.68 -10.34 6.97
C GLU A 65 9.97 -11.69 6.80
N VAL A 66 8.66 -11.73 7.01
CA VAL A 66 7.86 -12.95 6.84
C VAL A 66 7.93 -13.45 5.40
N LEU A 67 7.85 -12.55 4.42
CA LEU A 67 7.91 -12.93 3.01
C LEU A 67 9.31 -13.42 2.59
N LYS A 68 10.38 -12.87 3.17
CA LYS A 68 11.75 -13.34 2.90
C LYS A 68 12.05 -14.70 3.51
N GLU A 69 11.51 -14.98 4.69
CA GLU A 69 11.75 -16.22 5.45
C GLU A 69 10.77 -17.35 5.11
N GLY A 70 9.61 -17.01 4.58
CA GLY A 70 8.53 -17.95 4.29
C GLY A 70 8.62 -18.60 2.91
N ASN A 71 7.57 -19.32 2.56
CA ASN A 71 7.46 -20.03 1.28
C ASN A 71 6.92 -19.10 0.18
N TYR A 72 7.66 -18.01 -0.08
CA TYR A 72 7.32 -16.99 -1.07
C TYR A 72 8.53 -16.66 -1.93
N ASN A 73 8.29 -16.23 -3.16
CA ASN A 73 9.33 -15.75 -4.06
C ASN A 73 9.43 -14.22 -3.96
N TYR A 74 10.02 -13.72 -2.87
CA TYR A 74 10.19 -12.30 -2.66
C TYR A 74 11.32 -11.74 -3.53
N ILE A 75 11.01 -10.72 -4.34
CA ILE A 75 11.99 -10.04 -5.20
C ILE A 75 12.78 -9.04 -4.38
N ASP A 76 14.03 -9.38 -4.08
CA ASP A 76 14.94 -8.49 -3.36
C ASP A 76 15.64 -7.55 -4.35
N ARG A 77 15.09 -6.35 -4.50
CA ARG A 77 15.59 -5.34 -5.43
C ARG A 77 16.96 -4.78 -5.06
N SER A 78 17.42 -5.00 -3.83
CA SER A 78 18.76 -4.58 -3.41
C SER A 78 19.88 -5.32 -4.15
N LYS A 79 19.58 -6.49 -4.70
CA LYS A 79 20.50 -7.35 -5.45
C LYS A 79 20.39 -7.17 -6.97
N MET A 80 19.58 -6.22 -7.43
CA MET A 80 19.26 -6.00 -8.83
C MET A 80 19.55 -4.56 -9.24
N THR A 81 19.79 -4.34 -10.53
CA THR A 81 19.75 -2.98 -11.08
C THR A 81 18.32 -2.43 -11.01
N PRO A 82 18.13 -1.10 -11.02
CA PRO A 82 16.78 -0.52 -11.01
C PRO A 82 15.89 -1.05 -12.16
N ARG A 83 16.47 -1.23 -13.35
CA ARG A 83 15.72 -1.76 -14.50
C ARG A 83 15.35 -3.24 -14.31
N GLU A 84 16.27 -4.07 -13.85
CA GLU A 84 15.99 -5.49 -13.57
C GLU A 84 14.88 -5.63 -12.53
N GLY A 85 14.95 -4.85 -11.46
CA GLY A 85 13.93 -4.83 -10.41
C GLY A 85 12.56 -4.40 -10.92
N LEU A 86 12.51 -3.41 -11.80
CA LEU A 86 11.27 -2.93 -12.42
C LEU A 86 10.65 -4.01 -13.33
N LEU A 87 11.45 -4.61 -14.21
CA LEU A 87 10.98 -5.67 -15.11
C LEU A 87 10.48 -6.89 -14.34
N ALA A 88 11.20 -7.30 -13.31
CA ALA A 88 10.76 -8.38 -12.43
C ALA A 88 9.45 -8.05 -11.70
N SER A 89 9.25 -6.79 -11.34
CA SER A 89 8.03 -6.34 -10.68
C SER A 89 6.81 -6.40 -11.61
N TYR A 90 6.96 -6.15 -12.89
CA TYR A 90 5.86 -6.29 -13.85
C TYR A 90 5.35 -7.73 -13.99
N ASP A 91 6.22 -8.71 -13.84
CA ASP A 91 5.87 -10.13 -13.92
C ASP A 91 5.43 -10.72 -12.57
N ALA A 92 5.43 -9.94 -11.50
CA ALA A 92 5.09 -10.43 -10.17
C ALA A 92 3.60 -10.81 -10.06
N ASP A 93 3.31 -11.80 -9.21
CA ASP A 93 1.94 -12.16 -8.88
C ASP A 93 1.30 -11.10 -7.98
N VAL A 94 2.07 -10.57 -7.03
CA VAL A 94 1.63 -9.56 -6.06
C VAL A 94 2.61 -8.39 -6.05
N PHE A 95 2.07 -7.18 -6.07
CA PHE A 95 2.81 -5.95 -5.86
C PHE A 95 2.32 -5.27 -4.58
N LEU A 96 3.23 -5.04 -3.65
CA LEU A 96 2.95 -4.35 -2.41
C LEU A 96 3.25 -2.86 -2.55
N SER A 97 2.32 -2.03 -2.19
CA SER A 97 2.47 -0.57 -2.22
C SER A 97 1.77 0.09 -1.03
N SER A 98 2.15 1.31 -0.77
CA SER A 98 1.36 2.23 0.04
C SER A 98 0.86 3.36 -0.86
N ALA A 99 -0.07 4.15 -0.39
CA ALA A 99 -0.50 5.36 -1.06
C ALA A 99 0.09 6.60 -0.39
N ASN A 100 0.29 7.66 -1.15
CA ASN A 100 0.68 8.96 -0.60
C ASN A 100 -0.45 9.57 0.23
N ALA A 101 -1.68 9.43 -0.25
CA ALA A 101 -2.89 9.78 0.47
C ALA A 101 -4.06 8.92 0.00
N MET A 102 -5.12 8.89 0.78
CA MET A 102 -6.36 8.21 0.46
C MET A 102 -7.53 9.08 0.91
N THR A 103 -8.53 9.22 0.07
CA THR A 103 -9.74 9.96 0.45
C THR A 103 -10.70 9.07 1.21
N SER A 104 -11.61 9.69 1.98
CA SER A 104 -12.62 8.94 2.73
C SER A 104 -13.64 8.21 1.84
N ASP A 105 -13.76 8.61 0.57
CA ASP A 105 -14.59 7.92 -0.44
C ASP A 105 -13.82 6.91 -1.30
N GLY A 106 -12.59 6.57 -0.93
CA GLY A 106 -11.84 5.47 -1.50
C GLY A 106 -10.99 5.79 -2.74
N ILE A 107 -10.57 7.04 -2.92
CA ILE A 107 -9.61 7.42 -3.96
C ILE A 107 -8.20 7.30 -3.41
N LEU A 108 -7.35 6.53 -4.06
CA LEU A 108 -5.93 6.40 -3.73
C LEU A 108 -5.12 7.39 -4.56
N VAL A 109 -4.28 8.17 -3.90
CA VAL A 109 -3.42 9.15 -4.55
C VAL A 109 -1.96 8.68 -4.46
N ASN A 110 -1.31 8.54 -5.62
CA ASN A 110 0.06 8.06 -5.75
C ASN A 110 0.88 8.99 -6.62
N ILE A 111 2.04 9.40 -6.12
CA ILE A 111 2.97 10.29 -6.81
C ILE A 111 4.37 9.71 -6.71
N ASP A 112 5.04 9.53 -7.85
CA ASP A 112 6.41 9.03 -7.94
C ASP A 112 7.31 9.96 -8.75
N GLY A 113 8.61 9.99 -8.39
CA GLY A 113 9.62 10.72 -9.16
C GLY A 113 9.97 10.07 -10.50
N ASN A 114 9.93 8.74 -10.58
CA ASN A 114 10.35 7.95 -11.74
C ASN A 114 9.24 7.03 -12.29
N SER A 115 8.01 7.22 -11.88
CA SER A 115 6.85 6.40 -12.27
C SER A 115 7.00 4.89 -12.02
N ASN A 116 7.97 4.46 -11.24
CA ASN A 116 8.28 3.06 -11.01
C ASN A 116 7.18 2.33 -10.23
N ARG A 117 6.70 2.92 -9.14
CA ARG A 117 5.59 2.38 -8.34
C ARG A 117 4.26 2.53 -9.07
N VAL A 118 3.98 3.72 -9.57
CA VAL A 118 2.72 4.04 -10.27
C VAL A 118 2.53 3.14 -11.49
N SER A 119 3.59 2.87 -12.26
CA SER A 119 3.49 1.97 -13.42
C SER A 119 3.14 0.54 -13.03
N CYS A 120 3.71 0.01 -11.94
CA CYS A 120 3.37 -1.32 -11.43
C CYS A 120 1.96 -1.40 -10.84
N ILE A 121 1.46 -0.30 -10.26
CA ILE A 121 0.08 -0.22 -9.77
C ILE A 121 -0.90 -0.25 -10.95
N ALA A 122 -0.59 0.49 -12.02
CA ALA A 122 -1.46 0.61 -13.18
C ALA A 122 -1.48 -0.64 -14.05
N GLN A 123 -0.35 -1.33 -14.17
CA GLN A 123 -0.22 -2.50 -15.07
C GLN A 123 0.93 -3.41 -14.66
N GLY A 124 0.82 -4.67 -14.99
CA GLY A 124 1.85 -5.70 -14.83
C GLY A 124 1.47 -6.72 -13.78
N PRO A 125 1.67 -6.47 -12.48
CA PRO A 125 1.34 -7.44 -11.44
C PRO A 125 -0.13 -7.87 -11.46
N LYS A 126 -0.38 -9.14 -11.18
CA LYS A 126 -1.74 -9.71 -11.19
C LYS A 126 -2.63 -9.17 -10.08
N LYS A 127 -2.02 -8.82 -8.94
CA LYS A 127 -2.69 -8.29 -7.76
C LYS A 127 -1.86 -7.16 -7.16
N VAL A 128 -2.49 -6.09 -6.76
CA VAL A 128 -1.86 -5.00 -6.01
C VAL A 128 -2.48 -4.93 -4.62
N ILE A 129 -1.65 -4.96 -3.59
CA ILE A 129 -2.08 -4.84 -2.21
C ILE A 129 -1.54 -3.52 -1.66
N PHE A 130 -2.43 -2.64 -1.27
CA PHE A 130 -2.09 -1.39 -0.61
C PHE A 130 -2.15 -1.55 0.90
N ILE A 131 -1.07 -1.15 1.57
CA ILE A 131 -1.01 -1.09 3.03
C ILE A 131 -0.86 0.39 3.39
N VAL A 132 -1.93 0.96 3.94
CA VAL A 132 -2.04 2.41 4.13
C VAL A 132 -2.40 2.70 5.58
N GLY A 133 -1.59 3.53 6.24
CA GLY A 133 -1.90 4.00 7.58
C GLY A 133 -3.09 4.97 7.60
N MET A 134 -3.87 4.94 8.67
CA MET A 134 -5.03 5.82 8.83
C MET A 134 -4.66 7.31 8.79
N ASN A 135 -3.41 7.66 9.09
CA ASN A 135 -2.88 9.03 8.98
C ASN A 135 -2.82 9.54 7.53
N LYS A 136 -2.99 8.68 6.54
CA LYS A 136 -3.02 9.04 5.11
C LYS A 136 -4.43 9.36 4.61
N VAL A 137 -5.45 9.16 5.43
CA VAL A 137 -6.84 9.39 5.04
C VAL A 137 -7.17 10.88 5.12
N CYS A 138 -7.66 11.43 4.02
CA CYS A 138 -8.12 12.82 3.89
C CYS A 138 -9.60 12.84 3.50
N SER A 139 -10.28 13.95 3.76
CA SER A 139 -11.72 14.06 3.47
C SER A 139 -12.04 14.15 1.98
N ASP A 140 -11.15 14.76 1.19
CA ASP A 140 -11.35 14.94 -0.24
C ASP A 140 -10.01 14.98 -1.01
N LEU A 141 -10.11 14.97 -2.35
CA LEU A 141 -8.94 14.96 -3.23
C LEU A 141 -8.09 16.22 -3.13
N ASP A 142 -8.69 17.39 -2.98
CA ASP A 142 -7.94 18.65 -2.88
C ASP A 142 -7.11 18.70 -1.59
N LEU A 143 -7.66 18.26 -0.47
CA LEU A 143 -6.93 18.11 0.80
C LEU A 143 -5.82 17.06 0.70
N SER A 144 -6.05 15.98 -0.04
CA SER A 144 -5.02 14.96 -0.31
C SER A 144 -3.82 15.57 -1.05
N LEU A 145 -4.06 16.37 -2.06
CA LEU A 145 -3.01 17.04 -2.84
C LEU A 145 -2.26 18.07 -1.99
N ILE A 146 -2.94 18.83 -1.15
CA ILE A 146 -2.31 19.77 -0.20
C ILE A 146 -1.42 19.02 0.79
N HIS A 147 -1.90 17.92 1.34
CA HIS A 147 -1.15 17.10 2.28
C HIS A 147 0.16 16.54 1.66
N ILE A 148 0.11 16.13 0.40
CA ILE A 148 1.28 15.67 -0.34
C ILE A 148 2.24 16.82 -0.67
N SER A 149 1.70 18.00 -0.95
CA SER A 149 2.46 19.16 -1.43
C SER A 149 3.04 20.03 -0.31
N GLU A 150 2.92 19.65 0.95
CA GLU A 150 3.50 20.41 2.06
C GLU A 150 5.02 20.56 1.95
N PRO A 151 5.57 21.77 2.16
CA PRO A 151 7.00 22.04 1.94
C PRO A 151 7.96 21.29 2.86
N THR A 152 7.47 20.72 3.95
CA THR A 152 8.27 19.99 4.95
C THR A 152 8.61 18.56 4.54
N ARG A 153 8.06 18.06 3.42
CA ARG A 153 8.33 16.72 2.90
C ARG A 153 8.87 16.80 1.47
N PRO A 154 10.01 16.15 1.19
CA PRO A 154 10.46 16.01 -0.19
C PRO A 154 9.45 15.15 -0.96
N ILE A 155 8.96 15.67 -2.08
CA ILE A 155 7.98 15.02 -2.93
C ILE A 155 8.59 14.86 -4.31
N SER A 156 8.47 13.64 -4.86
CA SER A 156 8.75 13.38 -6.26
C SER A 156 7.45 13.22 -7.01
N ILE A 157 7.26 14.00 -8.07
CA ILE A 157 6.10 13.97 -8.96
C ILE A 157 6.54 13.45 -10.31
N SER A 158 5.84 12.46 -10.83
CA SER A 158 6.05 11.94 -12.18
C SER A 158 4.96 12.37 -13.10
#